data_f40d6b9882217b63022613f25fb95ac3
#
_entry.id   f40d6b9882217b63022613f25fb95ac3
#
_cell.length_a   1.000
_cell.length_b   1.000
_cell.length_c   1.000
_cell.angle_alpha   90.00
_cell.angle_beta   90.00
_cell.angle_gamma   90.00
#
_symmetry.space_group_name_H-M   'P 1'
#
loop_
_entity.id
_entity.type
_entity.pdbx_description
1 polymer ?
#
loop_
_entity_poly.entity_id
_entity_poly.type
_entity_poly.pdbx_seq_one_letter_code
_entity_poly.pdbx_strand_id
1 'polypeptide(L)'
;MISLQTAVTSFLARREGNFAVMTAAVSVAIVLAAGFALNIGQMSMTRSNLLNALDAAITSTARDITTGRLAPDKARETVEAFLLANGGTGFAAANDISLDSLVANRGAHTLQAVASVDIELAFPVFGGSSSRKISVESAAVYSDKKIEVAMMLDITGSMAGHKLSDLKRAARNAVATLLASNSKTNPRVRVAIVPYANSVNVGHGIAQLSVFVEETKKQRSDILKAGRTPGNTEPKAVSAGHSRPDNCATERKGDYQYSDAGPDISMVNRDYFLDKFAGGVGGYGSTRTCPKAEIVPLTADAGDLLDAIDDFEAEGGTAGHIGIQWSWYMLSRSWRNVLPAASAPAPSDPTKVAKYAVLMTDGEFNLSYFDIDKADQAYNNAGKYETRDAATRLCRRMRDAGIEVFTIGFKLEDKRAKETMSACASPDNGRVRHYFETSSGAELDAAFQEIAANIERLALTK
;
A
#
# COMPACT_ATOMS: atom_id res chain seq x y z
N MET A 1 92.12 -30.82 26.47
CA MET A 1 90.66 -30.84 26.57
C MET A 1 90.22 -29.53 27.20
N ILE A 2 89.77 -28.60 26.37
CA ILE A 2 89.13 -27.38 26.87
C ILE A 2 87.77 -27.80 27.45
N SER A 3 87.56 -27.54 28.73
CA SER A 3 86.32 -27.95 29.40
C SER A 3 85.09 -27.26 28.78
N LEU A 4 83.99 -27.97 28.61
CA LEU A 4 82.72 -27.44 28.08
C LEU A 4 82.25 -26.18 28.81
N GLN A 5 82.66 -26.04 30.11
CA GLN A 5 82.36 -24.89 30.93
C GLN A 5 83.10 -23.63 30.48
N THR A 6 84.38 -23.78 30.04
CA THR A 6 85.20 -22.62 29.55
C THR A 6 84.67 -22.15 28.18
N ALA A 7 84.17 -23.03 27.36
CA ALA A 7 83.56 -22.65 26.08
C ALA A 7 82.25 -21.91 26.28
N VAL A 8 81.36 -22.36 27.20
CA VAL A 8 80.11 -21.70 27.52
C VAL A 8 80.34 -20.35 28.19
N THR A 9 81.27 -20.23 29.12
CA THR A 9 81.54 -18.92 29.76
C THR A 9 82.22 -17.93 28.82
N SER A 10 83.08 -18.39 27.89
CA SER A 10 83.65 -17.52 26.84
C SER A 10 82.63 -17.08 25.79
N PHE A 11 81.65 -17.91 25.54
CA PHE A 11 80.55 -17.61 24.63
C PHE A 11 79.56 -16.55 25.22
N LEU A 12 79.25 -16.69 26.51
CA LEU A 12 78.46 -15.72 27.28
C LEU A 12 79.17 -14.40 27.55
N ALA A 13 80.49 -14.37 27.55
CA ALA A 13 81.28 -13.15 27.78
C ALA A 13 81.59 -12.32 26.52
N ARG A 14 81.36 -12.86 25.31
CA ARG A 14 81.56 -12.11 24.06
C ARG A 14 80.31 -11.26 23.75
N ARG A 15 80.51 -9.94 23.80
CA ARG A 15 79.50 -8.93 23.47
C ARG A 15 79.03 -9.03 21.99
N GLU A 16 79.82 -9.60 21.12
CA GLU A 16 79.46 -9.86 19.72
C GLU A 16 78.34 -10.95 19.53
N GLY A 17 78.21 -11.82 20.51
CA GLY A 17 77.10 -12.83 20.53
C GLY A 17 75.70 -12.27 20.91
N ASN A 18 75.65 -11.12 21.58
CA ASN A 18 74.42 -10.48 22.02
C ASN A 18 73.56 -10.02 20.83
N PHE A 19 74.17 -9.60 19.73
CA PHE A 19 73.44 -9.16 18.52
C PHE A 19 72.68 -10.30 17.90
N ALA A 20 73.26 -11.47 17.78
CA ALA A 20 72.61 -12.66 17.20
C ALA A 20 71.41 -13.14 18.08
N VAL A 21 71.57 -13.11 19.40
CA VAL A 21 70.50 -13.47 20.33
C VAL A 21 69.37 -12.44 20.30
N MET A 22 69.73 -11.15 20.29
CA MET A 22 68.73 -10.09 20.16
C MET A 22 68.01 -10.17 18.83
N THR A 23 68.74 -10.38 17.72
CA THR A 23 68.10 -10.51 16.40
C THR A 23 67.18 -11.72 16.33
N ALA A 24 67.58 -12.86 16.90
CA ALA A 24 66.72 -14.03 16.99
C ALA A 24 65.44 -13.76 17.81
N ALA A 25 65.55 -13.11 18.98
CA ALA A 25 64.39 -12.76 19.81
C ALA A 25 63.45 -11.78 19.10
N VAL A 26 63.99 -10.75 18.43
CA VAL A 26 63.22 -9.79 17.65
C VAL A 26 62.55 -10.46 16.46
N SER A 27 63.26 -11.35 15.75
CA SER A 27 62.67 -12.10 14.63
C SER A 27 61.50 -12.99 15.05
N VAL A 28 61.60 -13.65 16.20
CA VAL A 28 60.49 -14.43 16.76
C VAL A 28 59.30 -13.53 17.07
N ALA A 29 59.54 -12.36 17.70
CA ALA A 29 58.49 -11.41 18.02
C ALA A 29 57.79 -10.87 16.75
N ILE A 30 58.56 -10.58 15.69
CA ILE A 30 58.04 -10.13 14.40
C ILE A 30 57.18 -11.23 13.75
N VAL A 31 57.63 -12.49 13.74
CA VAL A 31 56.88 -13.63 13.17
C VAL A 31 55.59 -13.86 13.95
N LEU A 32 55.64 -13.78 15.27
CA LEU A 32 54.42 -13.90 16.10
C LEU A 32 53.45 -12.74 15.84
N ALA A 33 53.95 -11.51 15.73
CA ALA A 33 53.11 -10.34 15.41
C ALA A 33 52.49 -10.46 14.00
N ALA A 34 53.26 -10.88 13.02
CA ALA A 34 52.76 -11.12 11.66
C ALA A 34 51.73 -12.23 11.61
N GLY A 35 51.95 -13.36 12.28
CA GLY A 35 50.98 -14.45 12.39
C GLY A 35 49.69 -14.02 13.08
N PHE A 36 49.78 -13.22 14.14
CA PHE A 36 48.59 -12.66 14.81
C PHE A 36 47.84 -11.70 13.92
N ALA A 37 48.52 -10.83 13.17
CA ALA A 37 47.91 -9.92 12.21
C ALA A 37 47.17 -10.67 11.08
N LEU A 38 47.77 -11.76 10.58
CA LEU A 38 47.14 -12.64 9.59
C LEU A 38 45.85 -13.27 10.11
N ASN A 39 45.85 -13.80 11.34
CA ASN A 39 44.69 -14.37 11.95
C ASN A 39 43.58 -13.33 12.15
N ILE A 40 43.88 -12.12 12.60
CA ILE A 40 42.90 -11.04 12.71
C ILE A 40 42.33 -10.69 11.33
N GLY A 41 43.20 -10.55 10.33
CA GLY A 41 42.75 -10.29 8.95
C GLY A 41 41.82 -11.38 8.42
N GLN A 42 42.14 -12.66 8.60
CA GLN A 42 41.31 -13.78 8.24
C GLN A 42 39.96 -13.78 8.95
N MET A 43 39.95 -13.57 10.26
CA MET A 43 38.72 -13.47 11.07
C MET A 43 37.83 -12.29 10.63
N SER A 44 38.44 -11.12 10.38
CA SER A 44 37.74 -9.92 9.95
C SER A 44 37.11 -10.10 8.55
N MET A 45 37.86 -10.66 7.61
CA MET A 45 37.34 -10.94 6.25
C MET A 45 36.19 -11.96 6.31
N THR A 46 36.37 -13.06 7.03
CA THR A 46 35.33 -14.09 7.19
C THR A 46 34.06 -13.49 7.81
N ARG A 47 34.21 -12.70 8.87
CA ARG A 47 33.08 -12.01 9.51
C ARG A 47 32.35 -11.09 8.54
N SER A 48 33.09 -10.28 7.78
CA SER A 48 32.50 -9.36 6.81
C SER A 48 31.78 -10.10 5.69
N ASN A 49 32.38 -11.15 5.14
CA ASN A 49 31.78 -11.94 4.06
C ASN A 49 30.53 -12.69 4.55
N LEU A 50 30.57 -13.31 5.73
CA LEU A 50 29.43 -13.98 6.34
C LEU A 50 28.29 -13.02 6.64
N LEU A 51 28.61 -11.81 7.16
CA LEU A 51 27.62 -10.78 7.41
C LEU A 51 26.96 -10.32 6.11
N ASN A 52 27.73 -10.04 5.06
CA ASN A 52 27.20 -9.64 3.76
C ASN A 52 26.31 -10.72 3.15
N ALA A 53 26.70 -11.99 3.26
CA ALA A 53 25.89 -13.10 2.78
C ALA A 53 24.58 -13.25 3.57
N LEU A 54 24.64 -13.09 4.90
CA LEU A 54 23.46 -13.14 5.77
C LEU A 54 22.53 -11.95 5.51
N ASP A 55 23.07 -10.74 5.38
CA ASP A 55 22.31 -9.53 5.05
C ASP A 55 21.56 -9.68 3.72
N ALA A 56 22.24 -10.19 2.70
CA ALA A 56 21.63 -10.44 1.39
C ALA A 56 20.52 -11.52 1.48
N ALA A 57 20.77 -12.61 2.21
CA ALA A 57 19.80 -13.69 2.43
C ALA A 57 18.56 -13.18 3.15
N ILE A 58 18.74 -12.46 4.26
CA ILE A 58 17.64 -11.93 5.08
C ILE A 58 16.85 -10.87 4.33
N THR A 59 17.52 -9.94 3.66
CA THR A 59 16.86 -8.88 2.88
C THR A 59 16.07 -9.45 1.70
N SER A 60 16.65 -10.41 0.96
CA SER A 60 15.96 -11.09 -0.14
C SER A 60 14.74 -11.87 0.37
N THR A 61 14.89 -12.64 1.46
CA THR A 61 13.80 -13.40 2.07
C THR A 61 12.70 -12.50 2.59
N ALA A 62 13.04 -11.40 3.27
CA ALA A 62 12.09 -10.40 3.74
C ALA A 62 11.31 -9.76 2.58
N ARG A 63 11.99 -9.48 1.46
CA ARG A 63 11.35 -8.99 0.25
C ARG A 63 10.38 -10.02 -0.35
N ASP A 64 10.77 -11.28 -0.42
CA ASP A 64 9.91 -12.34 -0.97
C ASP A 64 8.68 -12.60 -0.10
N ILE A 65 8.80 -12.49 1.22
CA ILE A 65 7.65 -12.50 2.14
C ILE A 65 6.77 -11.27 1.86
N THR A 66 7.37 -10.09 1.76
CA THR A 66 6.67 -8.83 1.51
C THR A 66 5.92 -8.84 0.20
N THR A 67 6.44 -9.48 -0.84
CA THR A 67 5.77 -9.58 -2.15
C THR A 67 4.81 -10.77 -2.26
N GLY A 68 4.64 -11.55 -1.19
CA GLY A 68 3.78 -12.74 -1.18
C GLY A 68 4.32 -13.94 -1.98
N ARG A 69 5.59 -13.89 -2.40
CA ARG A 69 6.26 -15.01 -3.09
C ARG A 69 6.64 -16.11 -2.13
N LEU A 70 6.86 -15.77 -0.87
CA LEU A 70 7.27 -16.68 0.19
C LEU A 70 6.36 -16.52 1.42
N ALA A 71 5.92 -17.63 1.98
CA ALA A 71 5.24 -17.62 3.28
C ALA A 71 6.28 -17.51 4.41
N PRO A 72 5.98 -16.76 5.52
CA PRO A 72 6.94 -16.54 6.60
C PRO A 72 7.46 -17.81 7.28
N ASP A 73 6.69 -18.90 7.28
CA ASP A 73 7.08 -20.22 7.82
C ASP A 73 8.13 -20.93 6.97
N LYS A 74 8.32 -20.51 5.71
CA LYS A 74 9.35 -21.02 4.79
C LYS A 74 10.65 -20.21 4.81
N ALA A 75 10.73 -19.16 5.60
CA ALA A 75 11.88 -18.25 5.65
C ALA A 75 13.19 -18.97 6.00
N ARG A 76 13.16 -19.91 6.97
CA ARG A 76 14.35 -20.66 7.38
C ARG A 76 14.96 -21.43 6.21
N GLU A 77 14.16 -22.23 5.54
CA GLU A 77 14.59 -23.04 4.39
C GLU A 77 15.22 -22.18 3.27
N THR A 78 14.61 -21.01 3.02
CA THR A 78 15.09 -20.08 2.00
C THR A 78 16.43 -19.44 2.37
N VAL A 79 16.60 -19.01 3.64
CA VAL A 79 17.84 -18.41 4.12
C VAL A 79 18.97 -19.44 4.13
N GLU A 80 18.71 -20.68 4.60
CA GLU A 80 19.67 -21.79 4.58
C GLU A 80 20.13 -22.09 3.15
N ALA A 81 19.19 -22.21 2.19
CA ALA A 81 19.51 -22.45 0.79
C ALA A 81 20.35 -21.32 0.18
N PHE A 82 20.03 -20.05 0.54
CA PHE A 82 20.80 -18.90 0.07
C PHE A 82 22.23 -18.90 0.63
N LEU A 83 22.40 -19.18 1.90
CA LEU A 83 23.72 -19.27 2.56
C LEU A 83 24.56 -20.39 1.95
N LEU A 84 23.98 -21.56 1.70
CA LEU A 84 24.66 -22.67 1.04
C LEU A 84 25.13 -22.30 -0.39
N ALA A 85 24.33 -21.52 -1.11
CA ALA A 85 24.65 -21.11 -2.48
C ALA A 85 25.68 -19.98 -2.57
N ASN A 86 25.72 -19.08 -1.57
CA ASN A 86 26.45 -17.81 -1.67
C ASN A 86 27.40 -17.53 -0.49
N GLY A 87 27.42 -18.37 0.52
CA GLY A 87 28.12 -18.11 1.79
C GLY A 87 29.61 -18.44 1.79
N GLY A 88 30.19 -18.89 0.67
CA GLY A 88 31.63 -19.16 0.60
C GLY A 88 32.45 -17.93 0.93
N THR A 89 33.26 -18.02 2.01
CA THR A 89 34.00 -16.86 2.55
C THR A 89 35.43 -16.75 2.04
N GLY A 90 35.88 -17.67 1.20
CA GLY A 90 37.26 -17.81 0.79
C GLY A 90 38.16 -18.53 1.81
N PHE A 91 37.77 -18.58 3.08
CA PHE A 91 38.46 -19.27 4.17
C PHE A 91 37.64 -20.42 4.78
N ALA A 92 36.36 -20.52 4.41
CA ALA A 92 35.47 -21.61 4.81
C ALA A 92 34.60 -21.99 3.62
N ALA A 93 34.26 -23.27 3.49
CA ALA A 93 33.29 -23.72 2.51
C ALA A 93 31.87 -23.29 2.92
N ALA A 94 30.99 -23.14 1.94
CA ALA A 94 29.59 -22.78 2.23
C ALA A 94 28.88 -23.81 3.14
N ASN A 95 29.28 -25.10 3.02
CA ASN A 95 28.74 -26.18 3.84
C ASN A 95 29.14 -26.11 5.34
N ASP A 96 30.15 -25.30 5.69
CA ASP A 96 30.62 -25.11 7.06
C ASP A 96 29.83 -23.99 7.77
N ILE A 97 28.94 -23.32 7.04
CA ILE A 97 28.09 -22.24 7.56
C ILE A 97 26.83 -22.86 8.18
N SER A 98 26.55 -22.47 9.41
CA SER A 98 25.34 -22.83 10.15
C SER A 98 24.42 -21.63 10.32
N LEU A 99 23.12 -21.83 10.06
CA LEU A 99 22.09 -20.90 10.50
C LEU A 99 21.67 -21.26 11.93
N ASP A 100 22.27 -20.61 12.93
CA ASP A 100 22.07 -20.93 14.35
C ASP A 100 20.63 -20.62 14.80
N SER A 101 20.09 -19.47 14.37
CA SER A 101 18.71 -19.10 14.66
C SER A 101 18.09 -18.29 13.52
N LEU A 102 16.78 -18.41 13.34
CA LEU A 102 15.96 -17.52 12.54
C LEU A 102 14.62 -17.33 13.23
N VAL A 103 14.27 -16.06 13.48
CA VAL A 103 13.03 -15.66 14.13
C VAL A 103 12.28 -14.71 13.20
N ALA A 104 11.10 -15.16 12.76
CA ALA A 104 10.14 -14.31 12.07
C ALA A 104 9.14 -13.76 13.10
N ASN A 105 9.36 -12.55 13.58
CA ASN A 105 8.47 -11.87 14.52
C ASN A 105 7.33 -11.18 13.77
N ARG A 106 6.15 -11.80 13.75
CA ARG A 106 4.97 -11.27 13.09
C ARG A 106 4.42 -9.99 13.74
N GLY A 107 4.59 -9.84 15.07
CA GLY A 107 4.13 -8.65 15.78
C GLY A 107 4.98 -7.40 15.50
N ALA A 108 6.31 -7.60 15.37
CA ALA A 108 7.27 -6.53 15.05
C ALA A 108 7.57 -6.45 13.54
N HIS A 109 7.03 -7.33 12.73
CA HIS A 109 7.32 -7.44 11.30
C HIS A 109 8.82 -7.50 10.97
N THR A 110 9.59 -8.24 11.79
CA THR A 110 11.03 -8.38 11.64
C THR A 110 11.42 -9.83 11.39
N LEU A 111 12.38 -10.03 10.51
CA LEU A 111 13.08 -11.29 10.29
C LEU A 111 14.50 -11.12 10.82
N GLN A 112 14.86 -11.86 11.87
CA GLN A 112 16.17 -11.82 12.49
C GLN A 112 16.83 -13.19 12.34
N ALA A 113 18.12 -13.20 12.04
CA ALA A 113 18.89 -14.42 11.94
C ALA A 113 20.27 -14.28 12.51
N VAL A 114 20.79 -15.36 13.06
CA VAL A 114 22.17 -15.53 13.49
C VAL A 114 22.76 -16.68 12.68
N ALA A 115 23.88 -16.42 12.05
CA ALA A 115 24.66 -17.44 11.34
C ALA A 115 26.09 -17.49 11.90
N SER A 116 26.67 -18.66 11.82
CA SER A 116 28.05 -18.88 12.28
C SER A 116 28.81 -19.80 11.33
N VAL A 117 30.13 -19.69 11.42
CA VAL A 117 31.08 -20.55 10.69
C VAL A 117 32.27 -20.82 11.57
N ASP A 118 32.77 -22.04 11.53
CA ASP A 118 34.05 -22.42 12.14
C ASP A 118 35.15 -22.34 11.10
N ILE A 119 36.21 -21.60 11.42
CA ILE A 119 37.39 -21.44 10.56
C ILE A 119 38.64 -21.97 11.23
N GLU A 120 39.53 -22.58 10.47
CA GLU A 120 40.87 -22.89 10.92
C GLU A 120 41.79 -21.68 10.74
N LEU A 121 42.49 -21.31 11.81
CA LEU A 121 43.43 -20.20 11.82
C LEU A 121 44.68 -20.59 11.05
N ALA A 122 45.13 -19.70 10.15
CA ALA A 122 46.33 -19.92 9.34
C ALA A 122 47.58 -19.99 10.22
N PHE A 123 47.58 -19.39 11.42
CA PHE A 123 48.72 -19.36 12.36
C PHE A 123 48.27 -19.67 13.77
N PRO A 124 48.16 -20.95 14.16
CA PRO A 124 47.79 -21.35 15.53
C PRO A 124 48.91 -20.93 16.52
N VAL A 125 48.58 -20.04 17.46
CA VAL A 125 49.55 -19.56 18.45
C VAL A 125 49.51 -20.39 19.71
N PHE A 126 50.62 -20.95 20.11
CA PHE A 126 50.89 -21.53 21.44
C PHE A 126 49.80 -22.45 22.04
N GLY A 127 49.56 -23.58 21.46
CA GLY A 127 48.69 -24.63 22.07
C GLY A 127 47.23 -24.23 22.24
N GLY A 128 46.81 -23.09 21.64
CA GLY A 128 45.40 -22.71 21.52
C GLY A 128 44.67 -23.53 20.43
N SER A 129 43.38 -23.53 20.48
CA SER A 129 42.54 -24.13 19.42
C SER A 129 42.91 -23.51 18.07
N SER A 130 43.14 -24.35 17.06
CA SER A 130 43.34 -23.95 15.67
C SER A 130 42.04 -23.46 15.04
N SER A 131 40.89 -23.78 15.61
CA SER A 131 39.56 -23.42 15.13
C SER A 131 38.98 -22.24 15.93
N ARG A 132 38.25 -21.34 15.22
CA ARG A 132 37.49 -20.24 15.81
C ARG A 132 36.11 -20.17 15.17
N LYS A 133 35.09 -20.13 16.04
CA LYS A 133 33.71 -19.85 15.65
C LYS A 133 33.53 -18.34 15.47
N ILE A 134 33.07 -17.93 14.30
CA ILE A 134 32.67 -16.56 13.97
C ILE A 134 31.17 -16.54 13.82
N SER A 135 30.50 -15.67 14.57
CA SER A 135 29.04 -15.50 14.52
C SER A 135 28.69 -14.07 14.11
N VAL A 136 27.64 -13.92 13.31
CA VAL A 136 27.07 -12.65 12.84
C VAL A 136 25.56 -12.68 12.97
N GLU A 137 24.97 -11.51 13.14
CA GLU A 137 23.54 -11.29 13.21
C GLU A 137 23.11 -10.30 12.17
N SER A 138 21.93 -10.54 11.56
CA SER A 138 21.28 -9.63 10.63
C SER A 138 19.78 -9.60 10.88
N ALA A 139 19.14 -8.45 10.57
CA ALA A 139 17.72 -8.27 10.67
C ALA A 139 17.18 -7.42 9.50
N ALA A 140 16.01 -7.80 9.01
CA ALA A 140 15.26 -7.03 8.02
C ALA A 140 13.79 -6.92 8.43
N VAL A 141 13.15 -5.84 7.98
CA VAL A 141 11.71 -5.65 8.13
C VAL A 141 11.00 -6.32 6.95
N TYR A 142 9.92 -7.02 7.23
CA TYR A 142 9.03 -7.55 6.20
C TYR A 142 7.59 -7.18 6.51
N SER A 143 6.69 -7.31 5.53
CA SER A 143 5.26 -7.20 5.77
C SER A 143 4.53 -8.27 4.95
N ASP A 144 3.66 -9.00 5.60
CA ASP A 144 2.70 -9.91 4.96
C ASP A 144 1.29 -9.30 4.90
N LYS A 145 1.17 -8.02 5.25
CA LYS A 145 -0.10 -7.29 5.19
C LYS A 145 -0.60 -7.22 3.75
N LYS A 146 -1.87 -7.48 3.58
CA LYS A 146 -2.58 -7.17 2.34
C LYS A 146 -2.82 -5.67 2.25
N ILE A 147 -2.86 -5.16 1.04
CA ILE A 147 -3.08 -3.74 0.74
C ILE A 147 -4.33 -3.63 -0.12
N GLU A 148 -5.29 -2.84 0.32
CA GLU A 148 -6.51 -2.53 -0.41
C GLU A 148 -6.57 -1.04 -0.68
N VAL A 149 -6.63 -0.67 -1.96
CA VAL A 149 -6.63 0.73 -2.41
C VAL A 149 -7.91 0.99 -3.20
N ALA A 150 -8.67 2.02 -2.84
CA ALA A 150 -9.76 2.54 -3.67
C ALA A 150 -9.33 3.87 -4.29
N MET A 151 -9.38 3.97 -5.61
CA MET A 151 -9.05 5.17 -6.37
C MET A 151 -10.34 5.82 -6.87
N MET A 152 -10.74 6.95 -6.28
CA MET A 152 -11.82 7.80 -6.76
C MET A 152 -11.27 8.72 -7.84
N LEU A 153 -11.79 8.62 -9.04
CA LEU A 153 -11.30 9.34 -10.20
C LEU A 153 -12.40 10.21 -10.82
N ASP A 154 -12.12 11.49 -10.93
CA ASP A 154 -13.03 12.49 -11.49
C ASP A 154 -13.12 12.34 -13.01
N ILE A 155 -14.33 12.02 -13.51
CA ILE A 155 -14.64 11.98 -14.93
C ILE A 155 -15.75 12.97 -15.31
N THR A 156 -15.86 14.05 -14.56
CA THR A 156 -16.86 15.09 -14.80
C THR A 156 -16.57 15.89 -16.07
N GLY A 157 -17.53 16.69 -16.53
CA GLY A 157 -17.40 17.49 -17.75
C GLY A 157 -16.21 18.45 -17.76
N SER A 158 -15.75 18.92 -16.59
CA SER A 158 -14.55 19.79 -16.45
C SER A 158 -13.25 19.06 -16.78
N MET A 159 -13.25 17.73 -16.74
CA MET A 159 -12.11 16.89 -17.12
C MET A 159 -11.94 16.71 -18.63
N ALA A 160 -12.85 17.23 -19.46
CA ALA A 160 -12.79 17.03 -20.90
C ALA A 160 -11.45 17.45 -21.53
N GLY A 161 -11.03 16.73 -22.58
CA GLY A 161 -9.81 16.99 -23.35
C GLY A 161 -8.53 16.53 -22.66
N HIS A 162 -7.54 17.42 -22.57
CA HIS A 162 -6.21 17.05 -22.05
C HIS A 162 -6.22 16.64 -20.58
N LYS A 163 -7.13 17.16 -19.76
CA LYS A 163 -7.22 16.75 -18.34
C LYS A 163 -7.55 15.27 -18.21
N LEU A 164 -8.52 14.78 -18.98
CA LEU A 164 -8.91 13.37 -18.96
C LEU A 164 -7.78 12.47 -19.49
N SER A 165 -7.08 12.87 -20.54
CA SER A 165 -5.94 12.10 -21.06
C SER A 165 -4.77 12.06 -20.08
N ASP A 166 -4.52 13.16 -19.36
CA ASP A 166 -3.53 13.22 -18.29
C ASP A 166 -3.91 12.31 -17.10
N LEU A 167 -5.19 12.33 -16.71
CA LEU A 167 -5.71 11.43 -15.66
C LEU A 167 -5.56 9.97 -16.05
N LYS A 168 -6.01 9.58 -17.25
CA LYS A 168 -5.88 8.19 -17.73
C LYS A 168 -4.44 7.71 -17.65
N ARG A 169 -3.50 8.50 -18.16
CA ARG A 169 -2.06 8.17 -18.12
C ARG A 169 -1.56 8.01 -16.68
N ALA A 170 -1.83 8.98 -15.80
CA ALA A 170 -1.38 8.98 -14.42
C ALA A 170 -2.00 7.82 -13.61
N ALA A 171 -3.30 7.54 -13.79
CA ALA A 171 -3.98 6.42 -13.14
C ALA A 171 -3.44 5.06 -13.60
N ARG A 172 -3.19 4.88 -14.91
CA ARG A 172 -2.57 3.66 -15.45
C ARG A 172 -1.18 3.42 -14.86
N ASN A 173 -0.36 4.46 -14.78
CA ASN A 173 0.97 4.39 -14.18
C ASN A 173 0.91 4.05 -12.69
N ALA A 174 -0.05 4.64 -11.95
CA ALA A 174 -0.27 4.34 -10.54
C ALA A 174 -0.68 2.87 -10.32
N VAL A 175 -1.62 2.36 -11.12
CA VAL A 175 -2.03 0.95 -11.08
C VAL A 175 -0.84 0.02 -11.36
N ALA A 176 -0.05 0.32 -12.40
CA ALA A 176 1.13 -0.45 -12.74
C ALA A 176 2.14 -0.48 -11.58
N THR A 177 2.38 0.67 -10.93
CA THR A 177 3.29 0.78 -9.78
C THR A 177 2.76 -0.01 -8.58
N LEU A 178 1.49 0.19 -8.20
CA LEU A 178 0.86 -0.51 -7.06
C LEU A 178 0.86 -2.04 -7.22
N LEU A 179 0.69 -2.53 -8.44
CA LEU A 179 0.63 -3.97 -8.71
C LEU A 179 1.99 -4.58 -9.06
N ALA A 180 3.05 -3.78 -9.25
CA ALA A 180 4.36 -4.25 -9.72
C ALA A 180 4.99 -5.32 -8.82
N SER A 181 4.73 -5.23 -7.52
CA SER A 181 5.26 -6.18 -6.52
C SER A 181 4.38 -7.40 -6.28
N ASN A 182 3.21 -7.51 -6.93
CA ASN A 182 2.31 -8.64 -6.72
C ASN A 182 2.89 -9.96 -7.23
N SER A 183 2.73 -11.01 -6.42
CA SER A 183 2.91 -12.38 -6.87
C SER A 183 1.69 -12.83 -7.68
N LYS A 184 1.90 -13.60 -8.74
CA LYS A 184 0.81 -14.17 -9.57
C LYS A 184 -0.08 -15.14 -8.78
N THR A 185 0.48 -15.84 -7.81
CA THR A 185 -0.22 -16.88 -7.06
C THR A 185 -0.84 -16.38 -5.75
N ASN A 186 -0.30 -15.30 -5.17
CA ASN A 186 -0.78 -14.70 -3.93
C ASN A 186 -0.63 -13.18 -3.98
N PRO A 187 -1.52 -12.48 -4.70
CA PRO A 187 -1.45 -11.04 -4.83
C PRO A 187 -1.68 -10.38 -3.46
N ARG A 188 -0.81 -9.44 -3.14
CA ARG A 188 -0.84 -8.70 -1.89
C ARG A 188 -1.64 -7.41 -2.01
N VAL A 189 -1.51 -6.72 -3.16
CA VAL A 189 -2.18 -5.44 -3.43
C VAL A 189 -3.40 -5.69 -4.31
N ARG A 190 -4.54 -5.14 -3.91
CA ARG A 190 -5.76 -5.08 -4.73
C ARG A 190 -6.20 -3.63 -4.86
N VAL A 191 -6.64 -3.25 -6.04
CA VAL A 191 -7.08 -1.90 -6.37
C VAL A 191 -8.53 -1.93 -6.80
N ALA A 192 -9.33 -0.96 -6.36
CA ALA A 192 -10.66 -0.65 -6.87
C ALA A 192 -10.63 0.70 -7.59
N ILE A 193 -11.34 0.82 -8.70
CA ILE A 193 -11.50 2.08 -9.44
C ILE A 193 -12.94 2.56 -9.29
N VAL A 194 -13.10 3.82 -8.89
CA VAL A 194 -14.41 4.46 -8.68
C VAL A 194 -14.47 5.73 -9.50
N PRO A 195 -14.82 5.64 -10.79
CA PRO A 195 -15.09 6.81 -11.61
C PRO A 195 -16.41 7.46 -11.15
N TYR A 196 -16.43 8.78 -11.08
CA TYR A 196 -17.63 9.50 -10.66
C TYR A 196 -17.89 10.77 -11.47
N ALA A 197 -19.17 11.11 -11.56
CA ALA A 197 -19.66 12.36 -12.10
C ALA A 197 -20.86 12.86 -11.26
N ASN A 198 -22.06 12.99 -11.84
CA ASN A 198 -23.30 13.25 -11.10
C ASN A 198 -23.67 12.09 -10.16
N SER A 199 -23.24 10.90 -10.50
CA SER A 199 -23.49 9.64 -9.82
C SER A 199 -22.33 8.69 -10.07
N VAL A 200 -22.43 7.49 -9.53
CA VAL A 200 -21.48 6.40 -9.77
C VAL A 200 -22.22 5.25 -10.43
N ASN A 201 -21.72 4.76 -11.57
CA ASN A 201 -22.21 3.55 -12.19
C ASN A 201 -21.60 2.33 -11.48
N VAL A 202 -22.43 1.61 -10.76
CA VAL A 202 -21.97 0.50 -9.89
C VAL A 202 -22.07 -0.86 -10.58
N GLY A 203 -22.47 -0.88 -11.83
CA GLY A 203 -22.71 -2.10 -12.58
C GLY A 203 -23.99 -2.84 -12.15
N HIS A 204 -24.47 -3.69 -13.05
CA HIS A 204 -25.78 -4.35 -12.89
C HIS A 204 -25.89 -5.18 -11.61
N GLY A 205 -24.89 -6.03 -11.35
CA GLY A 205 -24.94 -6.96 -10.22
C GLY A 205 -24.97 -6.26 -8.85
N ILE A 206 -24.13 -5.25 -8.65
CA ILE A 206 -24.08 -4.48 -7.42
C ILE A 206 -25.33 -3.62 -7.28
N ALA A 207 -25.77 -2.99 -8.37
CA ALA A 207 -26.95 -2.14 -8.38
C ALA A 207 -28.21 -2.87 -7.94
N GLN A 208 -28.45 -4.08 -8.43
CA GLN A 208 -29.61 -4.89 -8.05
C GLN A 208 -29.69 -5.19 -6.56
N LEU A 209 -28.55 -5.36 -5.90
CA LEU A 209 -28.47 -5.78 -4.51
C LEU A 209 -28.36 -4.58 -3.54
N SER A 210 -27.98 -3.40 -4.01
CA SER A 210 -27.60 -2.31 -3.13
C SER A 210 -28.27 -0.97 -3.38
N VAL A 211 -28.93 -0.81 -4.56
CA VAL A 211 -29.44 0.51 -4.96
C VAL A 211 -30.97 0.48 -5.10
N PHE A 212 -31.59 1.43 -4.43
CA PHE A 212 -33.03 1.69 -4.54
C PHE A 212 -33.30 2.82 -5.53
N VAL A 213 -34.10 2.55 -6.53
CA VAL A 213 -34.47 3.53 -7.55
C VAL A 213 -35.79 4.23 -7.18
N GLU A 214 -35.72 5.55 -7.09
CA GLU A 214 -36.90 6.40 -6.90
C GLU A 214 -37.53 6.73 -8.25
N GLU A 215 -38.65 6.12 -8.55
CA GLU A 215 -39.34 6.31 -9.85
C GLU A 215 -40.44 7.39 -9.78
N THR A 216 -40.92 7.71 -8.59
CA THR A 216 -42.06 8.63 -8.41
C THR A 216 -41.78 9.68 -7.34
N LYS A 217 -42.43 10.85 -7.48
CA LYS A 217 -42.39 11.93 -6.50
C LYS A 217 -42.86 11.48 -5.12
N LYS A 218 -43.81 10.54 -5.05
CA LYS A 218 -44.33 10.02 -3.79
C LYS A 218 -43.29 9.17 -3.08
N GLN A 219 -42.62 8.25 -3.77
CA GLN A 219 -41.56 7.42 -3.20
C GLN A 219 -40.42 8.28 -2.64
N ARG A 220 -40.04 9.32 -3.38
CA ARG A 220 -39.04 10.28 -2.93
C ARG A 220 -39.47 11.03 -1.65
N SER A 221 -40.69 11.55 -1.63
CA SER A 221 -41.23 12.26 -0.46
C SER A 221 -41.28 11.38 0.78
N ASP A 222 -41.66 10.11 0.61
CA ASP A 222 -41.75 9.14 1.72
C ASP A 222 -40.34 8.80 2.26
N ILE A 223 -39.32 8.72 1.40
CA ILE A 223 -37.94 8.48 1.79
C ILE A 223 -37.34 9.66 2.54
N LEU A 224 -37.57 10.88 2.06
CA LEU A 224 -37.07 12.10 2.70
C LEU A 224 -37.66 12.31 4.10
N LYS A 225 -38.91 11.88 4.32
CA LYS A 225 -39.60 12.05 5.61
C LYS A 225 -39.26 10.99 6.64
N ALA A 226 -39.07 9.75 6.23
CA ALA A 226 -38.95 8.62 7.15
C ALA A 226 -37.50 8.23 7.47
N GLY A 227 -36.53 8.67 6.68
CA GLY A 227 -35.23 8.03 6.66
C GLY A 227 -35.37 6.56 6.23
N ARG A 228 -34.27 5.88 5.94
CA ARG A 228 -34.29 4.44 5.67
C ARG A 228 -33.76 3.69 6.86
N THR A 229 -34.64 3.34 7.75
CA THR A 229 -34.38 2.34 8.79
C THR A 229 -34.82 0.96 8.32
N PRO A 230 -34.10 -0.11 8.65
CA PRO A 230 -34.59 -1.47 8.48
C PRO A 230 -35.94 -1.63 9.19
N GLY A 231 -36.96 -2.00 8.47
CA GLY A 231 -38.32 -2.17 9.00
C GLY A 231 -39.34 -1.12 8.58
N ASN A 232 -38.98 0.05 8.12
CA ASN A 232 -39.91 1.04 7.54
C ASN A 232 -39.81 1.04 6.00
N THR A 233 -40.71 0.31 5.36
CA THR A 233 -40.77 0.04 3.94
C THR A 233 -39.51 -0.64 3.44
N GLU A 234 -39.53 -1.97 3.37
CA GLU A 234 -38.56 -2.67 2.52
C GLU A 234 -38.52 -1.96 1.16
N PRO A 235 -37.34 -1.45 0.76
CA PRO A 235 -37.17 -1.11 -0.63
C PRO A 235 -37.33 -2.47 -1.34
N LYS A 236 -38.48 -2.74 -1.92
CA LYS A 236 -38.61 -3.89 -2.80
C LYS A 236 -37.46 -3.76 -3.77
N ALA A 237 -36.49 -4.62 -3.65
CA ALA A 237 -35.56 -4.87 -4.73
C ALA A 237 -36.43 -4.82 -5.98
N VAL A 238 -36.11 -3.91 -6.90
CA VAL A 238 -36.86 -3.57 -8.10
C VAL A 238 -37.99 -4.52 -8.33
N SER A 239 -39.26 -4.11 -8.16
CA SER A 239 -40.42 -5.03 -8.24
C SER A 239 -40.26 -5.87 -9.48
N ALA A 240 -40.33 -7.18 -9.33
CA ALA A 240 -40.24 -8.07 -10.47
C ALA A 240 -41.20 -7.56 -11.56
N GLY A 241 -40.66 -6.99 -12.66
CA GLY A 241 -41.48 -6.44 -13.75
C GLY A 241 -41.08 -5.03 -14.22
N HIS A 242 -40.27 -4.25 -13.46
CA HIS A 242 -39.75 -2.98 -13.96
C HIS A 242 -38.24 -3.12 -14.25
N SER A 243 -37.88 -2.89 -15.50
CA SER A 243 -36.46 -2.78 -15.89
C SER A 243 -35.85 -1.57 -15.17
N ARG A 244 -34.68 -1.75 -14.53
CA ARG A 244 -33.94 -0.60 -13.99
C ARG A 244 -33.63 0.36 -15.11
N PRO A 245 -33.80 1.68 -14.89
CA PRO A 245 -33.49 2.68 -15.91
C PRO A 245 -31.98 2.75 -16.22
N ASP A 246 -31.14 2.51 -15.21
CA ASP A 246 -29.68 2.44 -15.29
C ASP A 246 -29.10 1.70 -14.06
N ASN A 247 -27.77 1.58 -13.99
CA ASN A 247 -27.04 0.93 -12.89
C ASN A 247 -26.36 1.96 -11.95
N CYS A 248 -26.77 3.22 -12.00
CA CYS A 248 -26.17 4.25 -11.17
C CYS A 248 -26.73 4.28 -9.76
N ALA A 249 -25.91 4.83 -8.88
CA ALA A 249 -26.24 5.22 -7.52
C ALA A 249 -25.96 6.71 -7.33
N THR A 250 -26.80 7.40 -6.59
CA THR A 250 -26.61 8.76 -6.14
C THR A 250 -26.19 8.77 -4.68
N GLU A 251 -27.02 9.22 -3.75
CA GLU A 251 -26.68 9.39 -2.35
C GLU A 251 -27.36 8.37 -1.45
N ARG A 252 -26.74 8.02 -0.35
CA ARG A 252 -27.44 7.40 0.76
C ARG A 252 -28.08 8.47 1.61
N LYS A 253 -29.33 8.25 2.02
CA LYS A 253 -30.13 9.17 2.83
C LYS A 253 -30.44 8.57 4.20
N GLY A 254 -30.84 9.40 5.15
CA GLY A 254 -31.24 9.00 6.51
C GLY A 254 -30.09 8.71 7.45
N ASP A 255 -30.34 7.94 8.51
CA ASP A 255 -29.41 7.73 9.63
C ASP A 255 -28.05 7.15 9.25
N TYR A 256 -28.00 6.40 8.14
CA TYR A 256 -26.78 5.77 7.64
C TYR A 256 -26.07 6.56 6.53
N GLN A 257 -26.46 7.81 6.31
CA GLN A 257 -25.95 8.69 5.26
C GLN A 257 -24.43 8.80 5.22
N TYR A 258 -23.78 8.85 6.39
CA TYR A 258 -22.32 8.98 6.53
C TYR A 258 -21.70 7.72 7.15
N SER A 259 -22.13 6.55 6.73
CA SER A 259 -21.63 5.27 7.23
C SER A 259 -21.32 4.29 6.11
N ASP A 260 -20.57 3.26 6.43
CA ASP A 260 -20.29 2.13 5.55
C ASP A 260 -21.23 0.93 5.79
N ALA A 261 -22.36 1.16 6.44
CA ALA A 261 -23.38 0.12 6.65
C ALA A 261 -23.70 -0.60 5.33
N GLY A 262 -23.83 -1.91 5.38
CA GLY A 262 -24.19 -2.71 4.20
C GLY A 262 -25.57 -2.38 3.68
N PRO A 263 -25.91 -2.76 2.44
CA PRO A 263 -27.23 -2.53 1.86
C PRO A 263 -28.35 -3.35 2.52
N ASP A 264 -28.02 -4.40 3.25
CA ASP A 264 -28.90 -5.15 4.14
C ASP A 264 -29.46 -4.29 5.30
N ILE A 265 -28.68 -3.29 5.72
CA ILE A 265 -29.09 -2.31 6.76
C ILE A 265 -29.78 -1.11 6.09
N SER A 266 -29.17 -0.54 5.05
CA SER A 266 -29.70 0.60 4.30
C SER A 266 -29.16 0.61 2.88
N MET A 267 -30.04 0.62 1.89
CA MET A 267 -29.65 0.72 0.48
C MET A 267 -29.22 2.16 0.14
N VAL A 268 -28.46 2.32 -0.94
CA VAL A 268 -28.12 3.62 -1.52
C VAL A 268 -29.24 4.04 -2.46
N ASN A 269 -29.51 5.34 -2.56
CA ASN A 269 -30.53 5.82 -3.48
C ASN A 269 -30.02 5.93 -4.91
N ARG A 270 -30.94 5.86 -5.84
CA ARG A 270 -30.84 6.38 -7.19
C ARG A 270 -31.95 7.41 -7.36
N ASP A 271 -31.61 8.67 -7.33
CA ASP A 271 -32.54 9.81 -7.46
C ASP A 271 -32.99 9.98 -8.93
N TYR A 272 -33.51 8.91 -9.51
CA TYR A 272 -33.88 8.84 -10.92
C TYR A 272 -35.01 9.78 -11.28
N PHE A 273 -35.96 9.96 -10.36
CA PHE A 273 -37.06 10.88 -10.58
C PHE A 273 -36.60 12.30 -10.84
N LEU A 274 -35.58 12.78 -10.10
CA LEU A 274 -35.00 14.10 -10.32
C LEU A 274 -34.30 14.19 -11.68
N ASP A 275 -33.52 13.21 -12.03
CA ASP A 275 -32.79 13.18 -13.29
C ASP A 275 -33.73 13.11 -14.50
N LYS A 276 -34.81 12.34 -14.39
CA LYS A 276 -35.81 12.22 -15.45
C LYS A 276 -36.51 13.56 -15.76
N PHE A 277 -36.69 14.40 -14.77
CA PHE A 277 -37.34 15.70 -14.89
C PHE A 277 -36.35 16.88 -14.98
N ALA A 278 -35.07 16.63 -14.72
CA ALA A 278 -34.00 17.61 -14.82
C ALA A 278 -33.62 17.99 -16.25
N GLY A 279 -34.35 17.55 -17.24
CA GLY A 279 -34.08 17.76 -18.65
C GLY A 279 -34.07 19.23 -19.14
N GLY A 280 -33.83 20.19 -18.24
CA GLY A 280 -33.87 21.60 -18.57
C GLY A 280 -32.82 22.50 -17.93
N VAL A 281 -32.06 22.06 -16.96
CA VAL A 281 -31.05 22.94 -16.31
C VAL A 281 -29.68 22.71 -16.95
N GLY A 282 -29.23 23.69 -17.73
CA GLY A 282 -27.91 23.68 -18.34
C GLY A 282 -27.73 22.85 -19.61
N GLY A 283 -28.81 22.39 -20.26
CA GLY A 283 -28.72 21.66 -21.54
C GLY A 283 -28.22 20.20 -21.43
N TYR A 284 -28.08 19.69 -20.23
CA TYR A 284 -27.70 18.30 -19.97
C TYR A 284 -28.97 17.44 -19.86
N GLY A 285 -29.26 16.71 -20.92
CA GLY A 285 -30.42 15.82 -20.95
C GLY A 285 -30.32 14.72 -19.89
N SER A 286 -31.48 14.24 -19.43
CA SER A 286 -31.68 13.27 -18.35
C SER A 286 -30.92 11.93 -18.46
N THR A 287 -30.39 11.62 -19.62
CA THR A 287 -29.65 10.36 -19.87
C THR A 287 -28.15 10.47 -19.57
N ARG A 288 -27.65 11.67 -19.21
CA ARG A 288 -26.22 11.94 -18.99
C ARG A 288 -25.82 12.05 -17.53
N THR A 289 -26.67 11.71 -16.61
CA THR A 289 -26.39 11.76 -15.18
C THR A 289 -25.79 10.47 -14.65
N CYS A 290 -25.85 9.38 -15.41
CA CYS A 290 -25.21 8.11 -15.13
C CYS A 290 -23.99 7.93 -16.04
N PRO A 291 -22.76 8.02 -15.53
CA PRO A 291 -21.58 7.80 -16.33
C PRO A 291 -21.56 6.37 -16.90
N LYS A 292 -20.99 6.21 -18.12
CA LYS A 292 -20.84 4.90 -18.74
C LYS A 292 -19.83 4.03 -18.02
N ALA A 293 -18.75 4.65 -17.55
CA ALA A 293 -17.68 3.94 -16.83
C ALA A 293 -18.21 3.35 -15.54
N GLU A 294 -18.13 2.03 -15.41
CA GLU A 294 -18.50 1.31 -14.20
C GLU A 294 -17.39 1.29 -13.17
N ILE A 295 -17.74 1.13 -11.89
CA ILE A 295 -16.75 0.85 -10.85
C ILE A 295 -16.11 -0.50 -11.11
N VAL A 296 -14.81 -0.59 -10.79
CA VAL A 296 -14.13 -1.89 -10.70
C VAL A 296 -13.90 -2.19 -9.23
N PRO A 297 -14.57 -3.22 -8.68
CA PRO A 297 -14.29 -3.67 -7.31
C PRO A 297 -12.85 -4.16 -7.14
N LEU A 298 -12.40 -4.31 -5.89
CA LEU A 298 -11.03 -4.72 -5.57
C LEU A 298 -10.55 -5.91 -6.40
N THR A 299 -9.55 -5.69 -7.23
CA THR A 299 -8.90 -6.73 -8.05
C THR A 299 -7.39 -6.55 -8.06
N ALA A 300 -6.67 -7.63 -8.31
CA ALA A 300 -5.23 -7.62 -8.62
C ALA A 300 -4.97 -7.79 -10.13
N ASP A 301 -6.01 -7.91 -10.93
CA ASP A 301 -5.89 -7.99 -12.38
C ASP A 301 -5.66 -6.59 -12.96
N ALA A 302 -4.49 -6.39 -13.51
CA ALA A 302 -4.14 -5.11 -14.14
C ALA A 302 -4.94 -4.86 -15.42
N GLY A 303 -5.35 -5.92 -16.15
CA GLY A 303 -6.15 -5.80 -17.37
C GLY A 303 -7.48 -5.13 -17.09
N ASP A 304 -8.27 -5.69 -16.16
CA ASP A 304 -9.57 -5.15 -15.76
C ASP A 304 -9.50 -3.67 -15.38
N LEU A 305 -8.44 -3.30 -14.62
CA LEU A 305 -8.24 -1.92 -14.15
C LEU A 305 -7.86 -0.96 -15.27
N LEU A 306 -6.97 -1.40 -16.18
CA LEU A 306 -6.50 -0.58 -17.28
C LEU A 306 -7.58 -0.37 -18.33
N ASP A 307 -8.35 -1.42 -18.66
CA ASP A 307 -9.46 -1.34 -19.60
C ASP A 307 -10.53 -0.37 -19.09
N ALA A 308 -10.87 -0.44 -17.80
CA ALA A 308 -11.83 0.49 -17.20
C ALA A 308 -11.34 1.95 -17.25
N ILE A 309 -10.06 2.20 -17.03
CA ILE A 309 -9.48 3.55 -17.14
C ILE A 309 -9.52 4.05 -18.59
N ASP A 310 -9.27 3.17 -19.55
CA ASP A 310 -9.29 3.54 -20.96
C ASP A 310 -10.69 3.90 -21.49
N ASP A 311 -11.74 3.35 -20.86
CA ASP A 311 -13.15 3.62 -21.19
C ASP A 311 -13.69 4.94 -20.59
N PHE A 312 -12.92 5.69 -19.81
CA PHE A 312 -13.40 6.95 -19.24
C PHE A 312 -13.81 7.97 -20.31
N GLU A 313 -14.98 8.54 -20.14
CA GLU A 313 -15.48 9.68 -20.91
C GLU A 313 -15.82 10.81 -19.94
N ALA A 314 -15.53 12.06 -20.32
CA ALA A 314 -15.82 13.21 -19.48
C ALA A 314 -17.28 13.62 -19.64
N GLU A 315 -18.06 13.58 -18.55
CA GLU A 315 -19.48 13.89 -18.58
C GLU A 315 -20.03 14.33 -17.20
N GLY A 316 -21.11 15.09 -17.22
CA GLY A 316 -21.85 15.45 -16.01
C GLY A 316 -21.22 16.51 -15.12
N GLY A 317 -21.81 16.68 -13.94
CA GLY A 317 -21.36 17.56 -12.86
C GLY A 317 -20.60 16.82 -11.78
N THR A 318 -20.19 17.54 -10.71
CA THR A 318 -19.22 17.05 -9.73
C THR A 318 -19.88 16.74 -8.38
N ALA A 319 -20.38 15.52 -8.22
CA ALA A 319 -20.93 15.01 -6.96
C ALA A 319 -19.87 14.20 -6.19
N GLY A 320 -18.76 14.85 -5.79
CA GLY A 320 -17.57 14.17 -5.26
C GLY A 320 -17.83 13.35 -3.98
N HIS A 321 -18.78 13.76 -3.13
CA HIS A 321 -19.13 12.98 -1.93
C HIS A 321 -19.69 11.59 -2.29
N ILE A 322 -20.36 11.43 -3.45
CA ILE A 322 -20.85 10.12 -3.92
C ILE A 322 -19.65 9.22 -4.28
N GLY A 323 -18.66 9.77 -4.99
CA GLY A 323 -17.42 9.04 -5.30
C GLY A 323 -16.65 8.62 -4.04
N ILE A 324 -16.56 9.52 -3.04
CA ILE A 324 -15.95 9.22 -1.73
C ILE A 324 -16.71 8.08 -1.03
N GLN A 325 -18.02 8.15 -1.01
CA GLN A 325 -18.88 7.15 -0.36
C GLN A 325 -18.69 5.77 -0.99
N TRP A 326 -18.67 5.67 -2.32
CA TRP A 326 -18.45 4.40 -3.02
C TRP A 326 -17.03 3.89 -2.88
N SER A 327 -16.04 4.78 -2.80
CA SER A 327 -14.66 4.38 -2.48
C SER A 327 -14.55 3.73 -1.10
N TRP A 328 -15.31 4.24 -0.11
CA TRP A 328 -15.40 3.61 1.20
C TRP A 328 -16.07 2.24 1.14
N TYR A 329 -17.15 2.09 0.35
CA TYR A 329 -17.84 0.82 0.21
C TYR A 329 -16.96 -0.26 -0.43
N MET A 330 -16.11 0.12 -1.39
CA MET A 330 -15.12 -0.80 -1.98
C MET A 330 -14.07 -1.29 -0.99
N LEU A 331 -13.89 -0.59 0.13
CA LEU A 331 -12.95 -0.96 1.20
C LEU A 331 -13.64 -1.55 2.44
N SER A 332 -14.97 -1.47 2.54
CA SER A 332 -15.71 -1.91 3.72
C SER A 332 -16.15 -3.36 3.65
N ARG A 333 -15.81 -4.12 4.69
CA ARG A 333 -16.29 -5.50 4.85
C ARG A 333 -17.82 -5.63 4.84
N SER A 334 -18.54 -4.60 5.22
CA SER A 334 -20.01 -4.58 5.23
C SER A 334 -20.61 -4.78 3.84
N TRP A 335 -19.82 -4.54 2.79
CA TRP A 335 -20.24 -4.66 1.39
C TRP A 335 -19.84 -5.97 0.72
N ARG A 336 -19.15 -6.87 1.42
CA ARG A 336 -18.65 -8.14 0.86
C ARG A 336 -19.70 -9.03 0.21
N ASN A 337 -20.96 -8.96 0.67
CA ASN A 337 -22.02 -9.83 0.20
C ASN A 337 -22.64 -9.38 -1.14
N VAL A 338 -22.37 -8.13 -1.55
CA VAL A 338 -22.85 -7.57 -2.83
C VAL A 338 -21.74 -7.43 -3.86
N LEU A 339 -20.50 -7.57 -3.43
CA LEU A 339 -19.33 -7.57 -4.30
C LEU A 339 -18.98 -9.00 -4.74
N PRO A 340 -18.35 -9.19 -5.90
CA PRO A 340 -17.81 -10.49 -6.28
C PRO A 340 -16.92 -11.07 -5.19
N ALA A 341 -16.98 -12.37 -4.95
CA ALA A 341 -16.25 -13.01 -3.84
C ALA A 341 -14.73 -12.74 -3.86
N ALA A 342 -14.12 -12.68 -5.05
CA ALA A 342 -12.70 -12.34 -5.24
C ALA A 342 -12.39 -10.88 -4.88
N SER A 343 -13.38 -10.00 -4.98
CA SER A 343 -13.28 -8.56 -4.70
C SER A 343 -13.74 -8.20 -3.29
N ALA A 344 -14.13 -9.18 -2.48
CA ALA A 344 -14.61 -8.94 -1.12
C ALA A 344 -13.52 -8.26 -0.26
N PRO A 345 -13.82 -7.10 0.36
CA PRO A 345 -12.87 -6.42 1.24
C PRO A 345 -12.55 -7.25 2.46
N ALA A 346 -11.29 -7.26 2.86
CA ALA A 346 -10.85 -7.93 4.06
C ALA A 346 -11.36 -7.23 5.34
N PRO A 347 -11.44 -7.93 6.48
CA PRO A 347 -11.72 -7.30 7.76
C PRO A 347 -10.76 -6.15 8.06
N SER A 348 -11.22 -5.12 8.77
CA SER A 348 -10.37 -4.03 9.24
C SER A 348 -9.51 -4.52 10.42
N ASP A 349 -8.44 -5.24 10.11
CA ASP A 349 -7.41 -5.69 11.05
C ASP A 349 -6.10 -5.01 10.64
N PRO A 350 -5.67 -3.96 11.36
CA PRO A 350 -4.49 -3.19 10.96
C PRO A 350 -3.19 -4.00 10.99
N THR A 351 -3.19 -5.16 11.65
CA THR A 351 -2.03 -6.06 11.64
C THR A 351 -1.95 -6.93 10.39
N LYS A 352 -3.07 -7.09 9.65
CA LYS A 352 -3.19 -7.97 8.48
C LYS A 352 -3.49 -7.27 7.19
N VAL A 353 -4.18 -6.10 7.27
CA VAL A 353 -4.63 -5.36 6.09
C VAL A 353 -4.44 -3.88 6.30
N ALA A 354 -3.82 -3.23 5.32
CA ALA A 354 -3.77 -1.78 5.22
C ALA A 354 -4.76 -1.31 4.15
N LYS A 355 -5.57 -0.30 4.46
CA LYS A 355 -6.60 0.24 3.57
C LYS A 355 -6.32 1.70 3.26
N TYR A 356 -6.36 2.03 1.97
CA TYR A 356 -6.04 3.35 1.46
C TYR A 356 -7.13 3.83 0.50
N ALA A 357 -7.46 5.12 0.57
CA ALA A 357 -8.28 5.79 -0.43
C ALA A 357 -7.45 6.89 -1.10
N VAL A 358 -7.49 6.95 -2.43
CA VAL A 358 -6.87 8.01 -3.23
C VAL A 358 -8.00 8.76 -3.92
N LEU A 359 -8.26 9.99 -3.51
CA LEU A 359 -9.38 10.80 -3.97
C LEU A 359 -8.86 11.91 -4.88
N MET A 360 -9.28 11.93 -6.14
CA MET A 360 -8.85 12.92 -7.13
C MET A 360 -10.02 13.72 -7.69
N THR A 361 -9.86 15.04 -7.81
CA THR A 361 -10.80 15.94 -8.49
C THR A 361 -10.07 17.10 -9.18
N ASP A 362 -10.70 17.66 -10.23
CA ASP A 362 -10.22 18.86 -10.92
C ASP A 362 -11.07 20.11 -10.64
N GLY A 363 -12.09 19.99 -9.78
CA GLY A 363 -13.04 21.06 -9.58
C GLY A 363 -13.72 21.10 -8.22
N GLU A 364 -14.57 22.11 -8.07
CA GLU A 364 -15.44 22.26 -6.92
C GLU A 364 -16.53 21.19 -6.97
N PHE A 365 -16.78 20.53 -5.84
CA PHE A 365 -17.97 19.73 -5.67
C PHE A 365 -19.20 20.63 -5.73
N ASN A 366 -20.03 20.43 -6.74
CA ASN A 366 -21.06 21.38 -7.13
C ASN A 366 -22.48 20.80 -7.22
N LEU A 367 -22.64 19.51 -6.90
CA LEU A 367 -23.91 18.84 -7.02
C LEU A 367 -24.19 17.95 -5.81
N SER A 368 -25.45 18.00 -5.33
CA SER A 368 -25.97 17.17 -4.25
C SER A 368 -27.46 16.90 -4.47
N TYR A 369 -27.94 15.75 -4.03
CA TYR A 369 -29.36 15.35 -4.09
C TYR A 369 -30.04 15.35 -2.71
N PHE A 370 -29.37 15.81 -1.66
CA PHE A 370 -29.95 15.87 -0.32
C PHE A 370 -31.07 16.91 -0.24
N ASP A 371 -32.20 16.50 0.32
CA ASP A 371 -33.35 17.35 0.66
C ASP A 371 -33.81 18.33 -0.43
N ILE A 372 -33.60 17.96 -1.70
CA ILE A 372 -33.99 18.75 -2.84
C ILE A 372 -35.26 18.20 -3.51
N ASP A 373 -36.20 19.11 -3.80
CA ASP A 373 -37.45 18.77 -4.46
C ASP A 373 -37.43 18.99 -5.98
N LYS A 374 -36.45 19.76 -6.48
CA LYS A 374 -36.31 20.14 -7.88
C LYS A 374 -34.87 20.01 -8.32
N ALA A 375 -34.69 19.63 -9.56
CA ALA A 375 -33.37 19.41 -10.13
C ALA A 375 -32.47 20.65 -10.15
N ASP A 376 -33.06 21.85 -10.35
CA ASP A 376 -32.31 23.11 -10.34
C ASP A 376 -31.69 23.43 -8.96
N GLN A 377 -32.21 22.85 -7.89
CA GLN A 377 -31.65 23.00 -6.55
C GLN A 377 -30.34 22.21 -6.36
N ALA A 378 -30.15 21.13 -7.10
CA ALA A 378 -28.96 20.28 -6.99
C ALA A 378 -27.65 21.05 -7.27
N TYR A 379 -27.70 22.03 -8.16
CA TYR A 379 -26.53 22.83 -8.57
C TYR A 379 -26.48 24.23 -7.92
N ASN A 380 -27.44 24.59 -7.07
CA ASN A 380 -27.43 25.89 -6.40
C ASN A 380 -26.42 25.94 -5.23
N ASN A 381 -26.32 27.10 -4.56
CA ASN A 381 -25.38 27.27 -3.45
C ASN A 381 -25.62 26.31 -2.29
N ALA A 382 -26.87 25.92 -2.03
CA ALA A 382 -27.19 24.92 -1.01
C ALA A 382 -26.65 23.53 -1.39
N GLY A 383 -26.87 23.09 -2.64
CA GLY A 383 -26.30 21.84 -3.15
C GLY A 383 -24.78 21.80 -3.09
N LYS A 384 -24.10 22.88 -3.43
CA LYS A 384 -22.65 23.01 -3.30
C LYS A 384 -22.16 22.93 -1.86
N TYR A 385 -22.88 23.52 -0.93
CA TYR A 385 -22.55 23.42 0.49
C TYR A 385 -22.73 21.99 1.01
N GLU A 386 -23.88 21.38 0.72
CA GLU A 386 -24.22 20.02 1.15
C GLU A 386 -23.19 18.97 0.63
N THR A 387 -22.80 19.02 -0.64
CA THR A 387 -21.82 18.07 -1.19
C THR A 387 -20.46 18.20 -0.53
N ARG A 388 -19.99 19.41 -0.22
CA ARG A 388 -18.70 19.63 0.46
C ARG A 388 -18.74 19.20 1.92
N ASP A 389 -19.83 19.52 2.63
CA ASP A 389 -20.03 19.08 4.01
C ASP A 389 -20.12 17.55 4.09
N ALA A 390 -20.89 16.93 3.20
CA ALA A 390 -20.97 15.48 3.09
C ALA A 390 -19.59 14.84 2.80
N ALA A 391 -18.82 15.40 1.87
CA ALA A 391 -17.47 14.92 1.54
C ALA A 391 -16.56 14.93 2.77
N THR A 392 -16.48 16.06 3.47
CA THR A 392 -15.61 16.19 4.65
C THR A 392 -16.03 15.27 5.80
N ARG A 393 -17.34 15.05 5.99
CA ARG A 393 -17.87 14.09 6.98
C ARG A 393 -17.51 12.65 6.60
N LEU A 394 -17.71 12.26 5.35
CA LEU A 394 -17.36 10.92 4.85
C LEU A 394 -15.87 10.65 4.99
N CYS A 395 -15.02 11.59 4.58
CA CYS A 395 -13.57 11.46 4.72
C CYS A 395 -13.15 11.27 6.19
N ARG A 396 -13.76 12.03 7.10
CA ARG A 396 -13.51 11.85 8.54
C ARG A 396 -13.89 10.44 9.00
N ARG A 397 -15.09 9.96 8.63
CA ARG A 397 -15.54 8.61 8.98
C ARG A 397 -14.67 7.51 8.39
N MET A 398 -14.18 7.70 7.17
CA MET A 398 -13.21 6.77 6.57
C MET A 398 -11.92 6.69 7.40
N ARG A 399 -11.37 7.83 7.81
CA ARG A 399 -10.18 7.88 8.68
C ARG A 399 -10.46 7.25 10.05
N ASP A 400 -11.61 7.52 10.65
CA ASP A 400 -12.05 6.91 11.93
C ASP A 400 -12.17 5.38 11.80
N ALA A 401 -12.48 4.87 10.61
CA ALA A 401 -12.50 3.43 10.29
C ALA A 401 -11.12 2.85 9.98
N GLY A 402 -10.04 3.62 10.13
CA GLY A 402 -8.66 3.18 9.91
C GLY A 402 -8.22 3.19 8.45
N ILE A 403 -8.95 3.86 7.57
CA ILE A 403 -8.55 4.05 6.17
C ILE A 403 -7.67 5.29 6.07
N GLU A 404 -6.50 5.16 5.47
CA GLU A 404 -5.62 6.29 5.19
C GLU A 404 -6.02 6.95 3.88
N VAL A 405 -6.25 8.25 3.91
CA VAL A 405 -6.83 9.01 2.79
C VAL A 405 -5.80 9.94 2.20
N PHE A 406 -5.48 9.74 0.93
CA PHE A 406 -4.71 10.65 0.09
C PHE A 406 -5.66 11.44 -0.81
N THR A 407 -5.37 12.70 -1.04
CA THR A 407 -6.18 13.54 -1.92
C THR A 407 -5.32 14.28 -2.94
N ILE A 408 -5.84 14.40 -4.16
CA ILE A 408 -5.19 15.10 -5.27
C ILE A 408 -6.15 16.14 -5.83
N GLY A 409 -5.74 17.40 -5.78
CA GLY A 409 -6.39 18.50 -6.50
C GLY A 409 -5.67 18.78 -7.80
N PHE A 410 -6.33 18.52 -8.94
CA PHE A 410 -5.74 18.73 -10.26
C PHE A 410 -6.24 20.02 -10.89
N LYS A 411 -5.35 21.01 -11.03
CA LYS A 411 -5.67 22.34 -11.57
C LYS A 411 -6.84 23.00 -10.84
N LEU A 412 -6.92 22.83 -9.51
CA LEU A 412 -7.94 23.48 -8.70
C LEU A 412 -7.69 24.99 -8.63
N GLU A 413 -8.67 25.77 -9.04
CA GLU A 413 -8.65 27.25 -8.92
C GLU A 413 -9.46 27.70 -7.71
N ASP A 414 -10.59 27.04 -7.42
CA ASP A 414 -11.48 27.43 -6.33
C ASP A 414 -10.88 27.11 -4.96
N LYS A 415 -10.86 28.10 -4.07
CA LYS A 415 -10.32 27.99 -2.71
C LYS A 415 -11.05 26.94 -1.87
N ARG A 416 -12.37 26.84 -2.02
CA ARG A 416 -13.20 25.89 -1.25
C ARG A 416 -12.99 24.46 -1.70
N ALA A 417 -12.71 24.25 -3.00
CA ALA A 417 -12.30 22.95 -3.50
C ALA A 417 -10.97 22.50 -2.86
N LYS A 418 -9.98 23.39 -2.80
CA LYS A 418 -8.71 23.14 -2.12
C LYS A 418 -8.90 22.82 -0.62
N GLU A 419 -9.70 23.62 0.08
CA GLU A 419 -10.05 23.42 1.48
C GLU A 419 -10.74 22.07 1.72
N THR A 420 -11.68 21.67 0.86
CA THR A 420 -12.39 20.39 0.94
C THR A 420 -11.42 19.22 0.76
N MET A 421 -10.56 19.26 -0.26
CA MET A 421 -9.59 18.20 -0.52
C MET A 421 -8.54 18.10 0.60
N SER A 422 -8.06 19.23 1.09
CA SER A 422 -7.15 19.27 2.25
C SER A 422 -7.78 18.73 3.52
N ALA A 423 -9.07 19.04 3.79
CA ALA A 423 -9.80 18.52 4.95
C ALA A 423 -10.11 17.01 4.84
N CYS A 424 -10.23 16.48 3.63
CA CYS A 424 -10.40 15.06 3.35
C CYS A 424 -9.14 14.25 3.60
N ALA A 425 -7.97 14.79 3.31
CA ALA A 425 -6.70 14.11 3.49
C ALA A 425 -6.45 13.65 4.93
N SER A 426 -5.74 12.56 5.10
CA SER A 426 -5.18 12.18 6.39
C SER A 426 -4.15 13.22 6.83
N PRO A 427 -3.91 13.42 8.15
CA PRO A 427 -2.88 14.33 8.62
C PRO A 427 -1.49 13.90 8.14
N ASP A 428 -0.67 14.85 7.71
CA ASP A 428 0.72 14.61 7.38
C ASP A 428 1.50 14.15 8.62
N ASN A 429 2.42 13.21 8.46
CA ASN A 429 3.20 12.66 9.57
C ASN A 429 4.70 12.97 9.50
N GLY A 430 5.08 14.03 8.80
CA GLY A 430 6.46 14.50 8.62
C GLY A 430 7.27 13.74 7.57
N ARG A 431 6.86 12.52 7.20
CA ARG A 431 7.49 11.69 6.15
C ARG A 431 6.57 11.43 4.98
N VAL A 432 5.26 11.58 5.18
CA VAL A 432 4.21 11.29 4.19
C VAL A 432 3.30 12.49 4.10
N ARG A 433 3.19 13.02 2.91
CA ARG A 433 2.22 14.04 2.53
C ARG A 433 0.97 13.36 2.03
N HIS A 434 -0.21 13.85 2.43
CA HIS A 434 -1.49 13.26 2.07
C HIS A 434 -2.33 14.14 1.15
N TYR A 435 -2.08 15.45 1.07
CA TYR A 435 -2.72 16.35 0.11
C TYR A 435 -1.72 16.82 -0.94
N PHE A 436 -2.10 16.65 -2.21
CA PHE A 436 -1.32 17.04 -3.38
C PHE A 436 -2.11 18.03 -4.22
N GLU A 437 -1.52 19.19 -4.48
CA GLU A 437 -2.04 20.16 -5.42
C GLU A 437 -1.16 20.14 -6.67
N THR A 438 -1.77 19.91 -7.84
CA THR A 438 -1.04 19.70 -9.10
C THR A 438 -1.59 20.61 -10.20
N SER A 439 -0.71 21.19 -11.00
CA SER A 439 -1.01 22.18 -12.04
C SER A 439 -0.81 21.64 -13.47
N SER A 440 -0.19 20.50 -13.62
CA SER A 440 0.12 19.86 -14.90
C SER A 440 -0.10 18.35 -14.86
N GLY A 441 -0.24 17.73 -16.05
CA GLY A 441 -0.33 16.27 -16.15
C GLY A 441 0.92 15.54 -15.66
N ALA A 442 2.10 16.16 -15.76
CA ALA A 442 3.34 15.61 -15.22
C ALA A 442 3.35 15.63 -13.68
N GLU A 443 2.88 16.72 -13.08
CA GLU A 443 2.74 16.79 -11.61
C GLU A 443 1.66 15.84 -11.09
N LEU A 444 0.56 15.67 -11.85
CA LEU A 444 -0.47 14.69 -11.52
C LEU A 444 0.10 13.26 -11.50
N ASP A 445 0.86 12.88 -12.52
CA ASP A 445 1.53 11.59 -12.58
C ASP A 445 2.52 11.42 -11.43
N ALA A 446 3.35 12.43 -11.16
CA ALA A 446 4.29 12.41 -10.04
C ALA A 446 3.59 12.26 -8.68
N ALA A 447 2.45 12.91 -8.46
CA ALA A 447 1.65 12.78 -7.24
C ALA A 447 1.13 11.34 -7.07
N PHE A 448 0.58 10.75 -8.12
CA PHE A 448 0.13 9.36 -8.08
C PHE A 448 1.28 8.38 -7.80
N GLN A 449 2.47 8.60 -8.40
CA GLN A 449 3.65 7.76 -8.14
C GLN A 449 4.14 7.91 -6.69
N GLU A 450 4.17 9.14 -6.15
CA GLU A 450 4.55 9.39 -4.76
C GLU A 450 3.57 8.71 -3.79
N ILE A 451 2.27 8.77 -4.07
CA ILE A 451 1.24 8.09 -3.28
C ILE A 451 1.43 6.57 -3.33
N ALA A 452 1.63 5.98 -4.52
CA ALA A 452 1.85 4.54 -4.67
C ALA A 452 3.08 4.07 -3.87
N ALA A 453 4.20 4.79 -3.95
CA ALA A 453 5.40 4.51 -3.18
C ALA A 453 5.17 4.67 -1.66
N ASN A 454 4.39 5.67 -1.25
CA ASN A 454 4.03 5.87 0.16
C ASN A 454 3.16 4.73 0.70
N ILE A 455 2.18 4.27 -0.08
CA ILE A 455 1.30 3.13 0.28
C ILE A 455 2.15 1.87 0.53
N GLU A 456 3.09 1.54 -0.35
CA GLU A 456 3.99 0.40 -0.15
C GLU A 456 4.83 0.55 1.11
N ARG A 457 5.42 1.74 1.33
CA ARG A 457 6.25 2.02 2.51
C ARG A 457 5.45 1.97 3.82
N LEU A 458 4.26 2.56 3.85
CA LEU A 458 3.40 2.58 5.05
C LEU A 458 2.92 1.18 5.43
N ALA A 459 2.66 0.33 4.46
CA ALA A 459 2.29 -1.06 4.71
C ALA A 459 3.45 -1.90 5.30
N LEU A 460 4.69 -1.44 5.16
CA LEU A 460 5.88 -2.08 5.77
C LEU A 460 6.12 -1.60 7.22
N THR A 461 5.70 -0.38 7.57
CA THR A 461 6.14 0.29 8.79
C THR A 461 5.05 0.47 9.86
N LYS A 462 3.80 0.24 9.51
CA LYS A 462 2.64 0.23 10.42
C LYS A 462 2.19 -1.18 10.74
#